data_d60a3bec848095636004274f6de8afd0
#
_entry.id   d60a3bec848095636004274f6de8afd0
#
_cell.length_a   1.000
_cell.length_b   1.000
_cell.length_c   1.000
_cell.angle_alpha   90.00
_cell.angle_beta   90.00
_cell.angle_gamma   90.00
#
_symmetry.space_group_name_H-M   'P 1'
#
loop_
_entity.id
_entity.type
_entity.pdbx_description
1 polymer ?
#
loop_
_entity_poly.entity_id
_entity_poly.type
_entity_poly.pdbx_seq_one_letter_code
_entity_poly.pdbx_strand_id
1 'polypeptide(L)' 'MDRRDRDEDTGKYTEKYPLEEVLAALEEIGPAGTTDVAEKVGCDRRTAYLKLQELEERNEITSRKVGNALLWQIDK' A
#
# COMPACT_ATOMS: atom_id res chain seq x y z
N MET A 1 12.46 -24.68 -12.82
CA MET A 1 12.35 -24.39 -12.23
C MET A 1 12.25 -24.20 -11.94
N ASP A 2 12.07 -23.83 -12.22
CA ASP A 2 12.01 -23.43 -11.65
C ASP A 2 11.78 -23.08 -11.47
N ARG A 3 11.64 -22.95 -11.65
CA ARG A 3 11.25 -22.45 -11.07
C ARG A 3 11.07 -22.30 -10.62
N ARG A 4 10.86 -22.19 -10.61
CA ARG A 4 10.56 -21.82 -9.77
C ARG A 4 10.53 -21.46 -9.35
N ASP A 5 10.28 -21.26 -9.47
CA ASP A 5 10.21 -20.71 -8.76
C ASP A 5 9.94 -20.22 -8.55
N ARG A 6 9.70 -20.23 -8.54
CA ARG A 6 9.24 -19.69 -8.01
C ARG A 6 8.82 -19.50 -7.38
N ASP A 7 8.48 -19.27 -7.09
CA ASP A 7 8.13 -18.87 -6.20
C ASP A 7 7.93 -18.46 -5.87
N GLU A 8 7.86 -18.55 -5.76
CA GLU A 8 7.67 -17.98 -5.32
C GLU A 8 7.08 -17.40 -5.41
N ASP A 9 6.84 -17.25 -5.14
CA ASP A 9 6.41 -16.63 -5.46
C ASP A 9 5.50 -15.62 -4.99
N THR A 10 4.87 -15.54 -4.16
CA THR A 10 4.00 -14.71 -3.39
C THR A 10 4.76 -13.70 -2.56
N GLY A 11 5.73 -14.12 -1.88
CA GLY A 11 6.59 -13.19 -1.14
C GLY A 11 7.22 -12.15 -2.03
N LYS A 12 7.36 -12.47 -3.28
CA LYS A 12 7.99 -11.57 -4.22
C LYS A 12 7.15 -10.32 -4.49
N TYR A 13 5.85 -10.45 -4.41
CA TYR A 13 5.01 -9.27 -4.55
C TYR A 13 5.29 -8.29 -3.44
N THR A 14 5.40 -8.82 -2.23
CA THR A 14 5.64 -7.97 -1.08
C THR A 14 6.98 -7.28 -1.19
N GLU A 15 7.98 -7.98 -1.70
CA GLU A 15 9.31 -7.40 -1.82
C GLU A 15 9.36 -6.33 -2.89
N LYS A 16 8.60 -6.50 -3.96
CA LYS A 16 8.62 -5.52 -5.05
C LYS A 16 8.06 -4.18 -4.59
N TYR A 17 7.03 -4.21 -3.76
CA TYR A 17 6.42 -2.99 -3.25
C TYR A 17 6.30 -3.13 -1.74
N PRO A 18 7.40 -2.94 -1.01
CA PRO A 18 7.35 -3.12 0.44
C PRO A 18 6.44 -2.11 1.11
N LEU A 19 5.97 -2.48 2.29
CA LEU A 19 5.08 -1.61 3.04
C LEU A 19 5.73 -0.26 3.34
N GLU A 20 7.05 -0.25 3.53
CA GLU A 20 7.76 0.98 3.81
C GLU A 20 7.62 1.99 2.68
N GLU A 21 7.60 1.52 1.45
CA GLU A 21 7.44 2.42 0.31
C GLU A 21 6.06 3.04 0.28
N VAL A 22 5.05 2.24 0.60
CA VAL A 22 3.70 2.76 0.65
C VAL A 22 3.57 3.77 1.76
N LEU A 23 4.15 3.47 2.91
CA LEU A 23 4.11 4.39 4.04
C LEU A 23 4.84 5.69 3.70
N ALA A 24 6.02 5.60 3.09
CA ALA A 24 6.78 6.77 2.71
C ALA A 24 6.02 7.62 1.70
N ALA A 25 5.37 6.97 0.74
CA ALA A 25 4.58 7.70 -0.24
C ALA A 25 3.47 8.49 0.44
N LEU A 26 2.81 7.85 1.40
CA LEU A 26 1.73 8.52 2.11
C LEU A 26 2.25 9.68 2.96
N GLU A 27 3.43 9.51 3.56
CA GLU A 27 4.05 10.61 4.30
C GLU A 27 4.34 11.80 3.39
N GLU A 28 4.73 11.51 2.17
CA GLU A 28 5.14 12.56 1.25
C GLU A 28 3.94 13.32 0.70
N ILE A 29 2.89 12.61 0.31
CA ILE A 29 1.76 13.28 -0.32
C ILE A 29 0.69 13.71 0.69
N GLY A 30 0.79 13.22 1.94
CA GLY A 30 -0.21 13.53 2.94
C GLY A 30 -1.45 12.67 2.78
N PRO A 31 -2.54 13.04 3.46
CA PRO A 31 -3.77 12.25 3.35
C PRO A 31 -4.21 12.11 1.90
N ALA A 32 -4.46 10.89 1.47
CA ALA A 32 -4.71 10.64 0.06
C ALA A 32 -5.55 9.38 -0.12
N GLY A 33 -6.16 9.28 -1.28
CA GLY A 33 -6.93 8.10 -1.63
C GLY A 33 -6.04 6.99 -2.15
N THR A 34 -6.65 5.80 -2.31
CA THR A 34 -5.91 4.64 -2.76
C THR A 34 -5.26 4.87 -4.13
N THR A 35 -5.98 5.50 -5.04
CA THR A 35 -5.45 5.73 -6.37
C THR A 35 -4.22 6.63 -6.33
N ASP A 36 -4.28 7.68 -5.50
CA ASP A 36 -3.15 8.60 -5.39
C ASP A 36 -1.92 7.90 -4.84
N VAL A 37 -2.12 7.05 -3.84
CA VAL A 37 -1.02 6.30 -3.28
C VAL A 37 -0.45 5.33 -4.30
N ALA A 38 -1.32 4.66 -5.03
CA ALA A 38 -0.88 3.71 -6.06
C ALA A 38 -0.02 4.40 -7.11
N GLU A 39 -0.44 5.59 -7.54
CA GLU A 39 0.32 6.33 -8.54
C GLU A 39 1.67 6.78 -7.99
N LYS A 40 1.69 7.19 -6.75
CA LYS A 40 2.94 7.63 -6.14
C LYS A 40 3.93 6.49 -6.00
N VAL A 41 3.45 5.33 -5.59
CA VAL A 41 4.30 4.15 -5.42
C VAL A 41 4.67 3.53 -6.76
N GLY A 42 3.79 3.64 -7.73
CA GLY A 42 4.01 3.04 -9.05
C GLY A 42 3.47 1.64 -9.15
N CYS A 43 2.44 1.32 -8.38
CA CYS A 43 1.81 0.01 -8.43
C CYS A 43 0.35 0.17 -8.81
N ASP A 44 -0.33 -0.95 -8.99
CA ASP A 44 -1.74 -0.90 -9.31
C ASP A 44 -2.55 -0.60 -8.05
N ARG A 45 -3.79 -0.19 -8.27
CA ARG A 45 -4.64 0.23 -7.18
C ARG A 45 -4.93 -0.89 -6.19
N ARG A 46 -5.12 -2.11 -6.70
CA ARG A 46 -5.40 -3.23 -5.82
C ARG A 46 -4.23 -3.52 -4.89
N THR A 47 -3.02 -3.49 -5.44
CA THR A 47 -1.83 -3.72 -4.64
C THR A 47 -1.70 -2.66 -3.56
N ALA A 48 -1.91 -1.40 -3.92
CA ALA A 48 -1.84 -0.32 -2.96
C ALA A 48 -2.87 -0.50 -1.85
N TYR A 49 -4.08 -0.87 -2.23
CA TYR A 49 -5.14 -1.05 -1.25
C TYR A 49 -4.79 -2.14 -0.23
N LEU A 50 -4.29 -3.27 -0.71
CA LEU A 50 -3.94 -4.37 0.19
C LEU A 50 -2.83 -3.98 1.14
N LYS A 51 -1.85 -3.25 0.64
CA LYS A 51 -0.75 -2.81 1.50
C LYS A 51 -1.19 -1.74 2.49
N LEU A 52 -2.08 -0.85 2.06
CA LEU A 52 -2.63 0.14 2.98
C LEU A 52 -3.44 -0.51 4.08
N GLN A 53 -4.20 -1.55 3.75
CA GLN A 53 -4.94 -2.27 4.76
C GLN A 53 -4.01 -2.91 5.77
N GLU A 54 -2.91 -3.46 5.30
CA GLU A 54 -1.95 -4.08 6.20
C GLU A 54 -1.33 -3.06 7.13
N LEU A 55 -0.99 -1.89 6.61
CA LEU A 55 -0.45 -0.82 7.44
C LEU A 55 -1.47 -0.36 8.48
N GLU A 56 -2.73 -0.32 8.09
CA GLU A 56 -3.77 0.07 9.03
C GLU A 56 -3.90 -0.97 10.16
N GLU A 57 -3.79 -2.24 9.81
CA GLU A 57 -3.85 -3.30 10.82
C GLU A 57 -2.70 -3.21 11.80
N ARG A 58 -1.57 -2.68 11.34
CA ARG A 58 -0.40 -2.48 12.21
C ARG A 58 -0.49 -1.18 13.00
N ASN A 59 -1.57 -0.43 12.82
CA ASN A 59 -1.78 0.85 13.51
C ASN A 59 -0.77 1.91 13.10
N GLU A 60 -0.22 1.80 11.89
CA GLU A 60 0.71 2.79 11.40
C GLU A 60 0.00 3.88 10.61
N ILE A 61 -1.17 3.57 10.06
CA ILE A 61 -1.98 4.55 9.36
C ILE A 61 -3.43 4.34 9.75
N THR A 62 -4.24 5.33 9.44
CA THR A 62 -5.69 5.23 9.63
C THR A 62 -6.39 5.57 8.34
N SER A 63 -7.66 5.22 8.27
CA SER A 63 -8.46 5.55 7.11
C SER A 63 -9.80 6.08 7.57
N ARG A 64 -10.41 6.87 6.72
CA ARG A 64 -11.77 7.33 6.98
C ARG A 64 -12.48 7.49 5.65
N LYS A 65 -13.79 7.40 5.72
CA LYS A 65 -14.60 7.53 4.53
C LYS A 65 -14.96 9.00 4.31
N VAL A 66 -14.71 9.45 3.09
CA VAL A 66 -15.06 10.81 2.72
C VAL A 66 -15.87 10.70 1.43
N GLY A 67 -17.19 10.91 1.55
CA GLY A 67 -18.06 10.64 0.43
C GLY A 67 -18.03 9.15 0.09
N ASN A 68 -17.70 8.83 -1.13
CA ASN A 68 -17.62 7.43 -1.58
C ASN A 68 -16.19 6.92 -1.63
N ALA A 69 -15.25 7.65 -1.05
CA ALA A 69 -13.84 7.29 -1.13
C ALA A 69 -13.25 7.08 0.24
N LEU A 70 -12.18 6.30 0.28
CA LEU A 70 -11.40 6.13 1.49
C LEU A 70 -10.21 7.07 1.45
N LEU A 71 -9.98 7.75 2.53
CA LEU A 71 -8.83 8.63 2.68
C LEU A 71 -7.87 8.01 3.70
N TRP A 72 -6.65 7.78 3.28
CA TRP A 72 -5.63 7.17 4.13
C TRP A 72 -4.70 8.26 4.66
N GLN A 73 -4.29 8.13 5.91
CA GLN A 73 -3.39 9.11 6.49
C GLN A 73 -2.54 8.45 7.58
N ILE A 74 -1.38 9.05 7.82
CA ILE A 74 -0.47 8.55 8.84
C ILE A 74 -1.11 8.76 10.21
N ASP A 75 -0.99 7.74 11.06
CA ASP A 75 -1.52 7.80 12.42
C ASP A 75 -0.42 8.35 13.33
N LYS A 76 -0.57 9.58 13.74
CA LYS A 76 0.43 10.21 14.61
C LYS A 76 -0.15 10.79 15.87
#